data_d84185faff420a2e73b14854d3c2aecf
#
_entry.id   d84185faff420a2e73b14854d3c2aecf
#
_cell.length_a   1.000
_cell.length_b   1.000
_cell.length_c   1.000
_cell.angle_alpha   90.00
_cell.angle_beta   90.00
_cell.angle_gamma   90.00
#
_symmetry.space_group_name_H-M   'P 1'
#
loop_
_entity.id
_entity.type
_entity.pdbx_description
1 polymer ?
#
loop_
_entity_poly.entity_id
_entity_poly.type
_entity_poly.pdbx_seq_one_letter_code
_entity_poly.pdbx_strand_id
1 'polypeptide(L)'
;MKLTITDANGLPSHLGGHQNETHIDEGALDHFINKFGVKSYLDVGCGPGGMVELAHSKGLVSLGVDGDFTLERPDPDRYVLHDYTKGPAPVGSPFGDYWDLGWSCEFLEHVSEQYMDNYMDTFLKCKRIVVTHAFPGQGGHHHVNEQDPNYWFQQFGKRGFLLDMVTTDEVRRASTMGQRYIRVSGMVFFNSNLNWQV
;
A
#
# COMPACT_ATOMS: atom_id res chain seq x y z
N MET A 1 -31.15 0.58 -4.65
CA MET A 1 -30.36 0.65 -3.43
C MET A 1 -29.70 -0.71 -3.25
N LYS A 2 -28.37 -0.84 -3.48
CA LYS A 2 -27.68 -2.12 -3.21
C LYS A 2 -27.53 -2.23 -1.70
N LEU A 3 -28.01 -3.33 -1.12
CA LEU A 3 -27.76 -3.65 0.29
C LEU A 3 -26.24 -3.83 0.46
N THR A 4 -25.62 -2.98 1.26
CA THR A 4 -24.23 -3.20 1.69
C THR A 4 -24.25 -4.33 2.71
N ILE A 5 -23.56 -5.42 2.42
CA ILE A 5 -23.39 -6.52 3.38
C ILE A 5 -22.37 -6.04 4.41
N THR A 6 -22.72 -6.08 5.68
CA THR A 6 -21.84 -5.73 6.79
C THR A 6 -21.62 -6.94 7.70
N ASP A 7 -20.48 -6.95 8.41
CA ASP A 7 -20.22 -7.91 9.48
C ASP A 7 -21.03 -7.58 10.77
N ALA A 8 -20.78 -8.34 11.83
CA ALA A 8 -21.45 -8.15 13.13
C ALA A 8 -21.13 -6.79 13.80
N ASN A 9 -20.04 -6.13 13.40
CA ASN A 9 -19.60 -4.81 13.89
C ASN A 9 -20.06 -3.66 12.99
N GLY A 10 -20.82 -3.98 11.93
CA GLY A 10 -21.27 -3.01 10.95
C GLY A 10 -20.22 -2.62 9.89
N LEU A 11 -19.07 -3.32 9.86
CA LEU A 11 -18.03 -3.10 8.85
C LEU A 11 -18.52 -3.60 7.48
N PRO A 12 -18.48 -2.75 6.43
CA PRO A 12 -18.77 -3.20 5.07
C PRO A 12 -17.86 -4.33 4.62
N SER A 13 -18.40 -5.31 3.89
CA SER A 13 -17.67 -6.51 3.47
C SER A 13 -16.46 -6.26 2.57
N HIS A 14 -16.36 -5.07 1.97
CA HIS A 14 -15.20 -4.66 1.17
C HIS A 14 -14.05 -4.07 2.01
N LEU A 15 -14.24 -3.94 3.32
CA LEU A 15 -13.23 -3.49 4.27
C LEU A 15 -12.83 -4.66 5.19
N GLY A 16 -11.67 -4.55 5.83
CA GLY A 16 -11.14 -5.62 6.67
C GLY A 16 -10.47 -6.73 5.85
N GLY A 17 -10.56 -7.99 6.35
CA GLY A 17 -9.87 -9.13 5.72
C GLY A 17 -8.48 -9.41 6.28
N HIS A 18 -7.85 -8.43 6.92
CA HIS A 18 -6.53 -8.53 7.56
C HIS A 18 -6.51 -9.38 8.84
N GLN A 19 -7.67 -9.87 9.33
CA GLN A 19 -7.80 -10.67 10.57
C GLN A 19 -7.08 -10.06 11.79
N ASN A 20 -7.00 -8.74 11.83
CA ASN A 20 -6.26 -7.95 12.84
C ASN A 20 -4.76 -8.29 12.88
N GLU A 21 -4.17 -8.64 11.74
CA GLU A 21 -2.75 -8.98 11.59
C GLU A 21 -2.10 -8.04 10.55
N THR A 22 -0.85 -7.62 10.82
CA THR A 22 0.01 -6.95 9.84
C THR A 22 1.19 -7.85 9.49
N HIS A 23 1.43 -8.05 8.20
CA HIS A 23 2.58 -8.79 7.70
C HIS A 23 3.82 -7.88 7.68
N ILE A 24 4.62 -7.96 8.72
CA ILE A 24 5.82 -7.12 8.91
C ILE A 24 6.93 -7.56 7.96
N ASP A 25 7.53 -6.57 7.27
CA ASP A 25 8.69 -6.78 6.40
C ASP A 25 9.80 -5.77 6.72
N GLU A 26 10.53 -6.05 7.79
CA GLU A 26 11.63 -5.19 8.23
C GLU A 26 12.77 -5.15 7.20
N GLY A 27 13.11 -6.30 6.61
CA GLY A 27 14.20 -6.39 5.66
C GLY A 27 13.96 -5.59 4.38
N ALA A 28 12.73 -5.61 3.85
CA ALA A 28 12.37 -4.80 2.70
C ALA A 28 12.38 -3.30 3.04
N LEU A 29 11.86 -2.91 4.19
CA LEU A 29 11.89 -1.51 4.64
C LEU A 29 13.32 -1.01 4.83
N ASP A 30 14.18 -1.79 5.50
CA ASP A 30 15.59 -1.46 5.70
C ASP A 30 16.35 -1.33 4.38
N HIS A 31 16.02 -2.14 3.38
CA HIS A 31 16.57 -1.99 2.03
C HIS A 31 16.29 -0.60 1.45
N PHE A 32 15.06 -0.12 1.54
CA PHE A 32 14.70 1.23 1.06
C PHE A 32 15.38 2.33 1.86
N ILE A 33 15.46 2.21 3.17
CA ILE A 33 16.14 3.18 4.04
C ILE A 33 17.63 3.26 3.66
N ASN A 34 18.30 2.12 3.56
CA ASN A 34 19.74 2.05 3.32
C ASN A 34 20.12 2.46 1.89
N LYS A 35 19.33 2.05 0.89
CA LYS A 35 19.65 2.31 -0.52
C LYS A 35 19.27 3.72 -0.95
N PHE A 36 18.12 4.24 -0.48
CA PHE A 36 17.55 5.48 -0.98
C PHE A 36 17.46 6.60 0.06
N GLY A 37 17.86 6.34 1.31
CA GLY A 37 17.78 7.33 2.38
C GLY A 37 16.36 7.77 2.69
N VAL A 38 15.38 6.85 2.60
CA VAL A 38 13.96 7.11 2.86
C VAL A 38 13.78 7.72 4.25
N LYS A 39 13.00 8.80 4.34
CA LYS A 39 12.67 9.51 5.58
C LYS A 39 11.18 9.60 5.84
N SER A 40 10.36 9.29 4.84
CA SER A 40 8.91 9.30 4.96
C SER A 40 8.28 8.07 4.31
N TYR A 41 7.24 7.53 4.97
CA TYR A 41 6.60 6.26 4.66
C TYR A 41 5.08 6.40 4.70
N LEU A 42 4.41 6.02 3.62
CA LEU A 42 2.96 6.04 3.49
C LEU A 42 2.45 4.63 3.18
N ASP A 43 1.60 4.09 4.04
CA ASP A 43 1.01 2.75 3.88
C ASP A 43 -0.45 2.85 3.42
N VAL A 44 -0.74 2.30 2.25
CA VAL A 44 -2.08 2.28 1.65
C VAL A 44 -2.71 0.90 1.82
N GLY A 45 -3.80 0.83 2.56
CA GLY A 45 -4.38 -0.42 3.03
C GLY A 45 -3.58 -0.97 4.22
N CYS A 46 -3.27 -0.10 5.19
CA CYS A 46 -2.33 -0.42 6.27
C CYS A 46 -2.88 -1.42 7.31
N GLY A 47 -4.18 -1.75 7.26
CA GLY A 47 -4.83 -2.60 8.26
C GLY A 47 -4.57 -2.11 9.68
N PRO A 48 -4.12 -2.99 10.60
CA PRO A 48 -3.80 -2.62 11.99
C PRO A 48 -2.61 -1.66 12.13
N GLY A 49 -1.82 -1.46 11.07
CA GLY A 49 -0.76 -0.44 11.02
C GLY A 49 0.63 -0.88 11.51
N GLY A 50 0.88 -2.18 11.63
CA GLY A 50 2.18 -2.66 12.14
C GLY A 50 3.38 -2.18 11.32
N MET A 51 3.26 -2.04 10.00
CA MET A 51 4.33 -1.48 9.16
C MET A 51 4.49 0.04 9.37
N VAL A 52 3.40 0.77 9.66
CA VAL A 52 3.44 2.20 10.01
C VAL A 52 4.21 2.40 11.31
N GLU A 53 3.93 1.55 12.32
CA GLU A 53 4.64 1.58 13.61
C GLU A 53 6.12 1.18 13.46
N LEU A 54 6.42 0.17 12.65
CA LEU A 54 7.80 -0.19 12.35
C LEU A 54 8.55 0.97 11.71
N ALA A 55 7.97 1.61 10.68
CA ALA A 55 8.58 2.76 10.02
C ALA A 55 8.83 3.91 11.01
N HIS A 56 7.86 4.20 11.88
CA HIS A 56 8.00 5.20 12.94
C HIS A 56 9.15 4.85 13.89
N SER A 57 9.24 3.60 14.35
CA SER A 57 10.30 3.14 15.27
C SER A 57 11.71 3.27 14.67
N LYS A 58 11.82 3.26 13.34
CA LYS A 58 13.06 3.48 12.59
C LYS A 58 13.33 4.98 12.31
N GLY A 59 12.53 5.88 12.87
CA GLY A 59 12.70 7.33 12.76
C GLY A 59 12.13 7.96 11.50
N LEU A 60 11.30 7.25 10.75
CA LEU A 60 10.61 7.81 9.59
C LEU A 60 9.35 8.59 10.02
N VAL A 61 9.03 9.65 9.30
CA VAL A 61 7.67 10.20 9.33
C VAL A 61 6.77 9.18 8.63
N SER A 62 5.79 8.64 9.35
CA SER A 62 4.94 7.55 8.83
C SER A 62 3.47 7.89 8.93
N LEU A 63 2.69 7.45 7.93
CA LEU A 63 1.24 7.57 7.88
C LEU A 63 0.65 6.30 7.26
N GLY A 64 -0.48 5.84 7.81
CA GLY A 64 -1.28 4.77 7.24
C GLY A 64 -2.64 5.27 6.76
N VAL A 65 -3.16 4.65 5.72
CA VAL A 65 -4.54 4.87 5.23
C VAL A 65 -5.25 3.54 5.19
N ASP A 66 -6.39 3.46 5.86
CA ASP A 66 -7.22 2.25 5.87
C ASP A 66 -8.68 2.58 6.11
N GLY A 67 -9.58 1.76 5.58
CA GLY A 67 -11.02 1.95 5.70
C GLY A 67 -11.66 1.30 6.94
N ASP A 68 -10.93 0.42 7.63
CA ASP A 68 -11.47 -0.30 8.79
C ASP A 68 -11.50 0.59 10.04
N PHE A 69 -12.71 1.03 10.38
CA PHE A 69 -12.98 1.87 11.55
C PHE A 69 -13.07 1.08 12.86
N THR A 70 -13.03 -0.24 12.81
CA THR A 70 -13.14 -1.11 14.00
C THR A 70 -11.78 -1.33 14.68
N LEU A 71 -10.70 -0.95 14.01
CA LEU A 71 -9.34 -1.14 14.51
C LEU A 71 -8.95 -0.07 15.52
N GLU A 72 -8.41 -0.52 16.66
CA GLU A 72 -7.70 0.34 17.60
C GLU A 72 -6.24 0.48 17.16
N ARG A 73 -5.77 1.72 16.99
CA ARG A 73 -4.40 2.03 16.57
C ARG A 73 -3.66 2.79 17.66
N PRO A 74 -2.35 2.51 17.88
CA PRO A 74 -1.59 3.07 19.02
C PRO A 74 -1.56 4.59 19.05
N ASP A 75 -1.45 5.23 17.89
CA ASP A 75 -1.44 6.69 17.75
C ASP A 75 -2.35 7.11 16.59
N PRO A 76 -3.60 7.50 16.87
CA PRO A 76 -4.57 7.85 15.82
C PRO A 76 -4.10 8.92 14.84
N ASP A 77 -3.20 9.82 15.25
CA ASP A 77 -2.71 10.91 14.40
C ASP A 77 -1.82 10.41 13.24
N ARG A 78 -1.35 9.17 13.32
CA ARG A 78 -0.60 8.49 12.25
C ARG A 78 -1.49 7.71 11.28
N TYR A 79 -2.80 7.88 11.35
CA TYR A 79 -3.73 7.12 10.49
C TYR A 79 -4.82 7.99 9.93
N VAL A 80 -5.12 7.78 8.66
CA VAL A 80 -6.27 8.35 7.97
C VAL A 80 -7.31 7.24 7.80
N LEU A 81 -8.44 7.37 8.48
CA LEU A 81 -9.58 6.47 8.25
C LEU A 81 -10.25 6.86 6.93
N HIS A 82 -10.11 6.02 5.91
CA HIS A 82 -10.64 6.34 4.59
C HIS A 82 -11.00 5.09 3.77
N ASP A 83 -12.19 5.09 3.23
CA ASP A 83 -12.72 4.11 2.28
C ASP A 83 -12.55 4.62 0.85
N TYR A 84 -11.66 4.01 0.09
CA TYR A 84 -11.37 4.40 -1.30
C TYR A 84 -12.56 4.24 -2.27
N THR A 85 -13.65 3.59 -1.87
CA THR A 85 -14.89 3.62 -2.66
C THR A 85 -15.60 4.98 -2.62
N LYS A 86 -15.17 5.89 -1.73
CA LYS A 86 -15.77 7.23 -1.52
C LYS A 86 -15.00 8.37 -2.21
N GLY A 87 -13.84 8.10 -2.75
CA GLY A 87 -12.98 9.09 -3.42
C GLY A 87 -11.52 8.97 -3.01
N PRO A 88 -10.66 9.91 -3.42
CA PRO A 88 -9.27 9.99 -3.01
C PRO A 88 -9.11 10.25 -1.51
N ALA A 89 -8.08 9.66 -0.89
CA ALA A 89 -7.78 9.91 0.51
C ALA A 89 -7.22 11.33 0.75
N PRO A 90 -7.61 12.00 1.86
CA PRO A 90 -7.14 13.33 2.20
C PRO A 90 -5.72 13.29 2.79
N VAL A 91 -4.76 12.74 2.04
CA VAL A 91 -3.37 12.59 2.46
C VAL A 91 -2.55 13.78 2.00
N GLY A 92 -1.93 14.48 2.94
CA GLY A 92 -0.91 15.50 2.66
C GLY A 92 0.49 14.92 2.55
N SER A 93 1.48 15.76 2.29
CA SER A 93 2.91 15.40 2.30
C SER A 93 3.59 15.91 3.57
N PRO A 94 4.47 15.12 4.21
CA PRO A 94 5.10 15.53 5.47
C PRO A 94 6.10 16.68 5.31
N PHE A 95 6.69 16.84 4.12
CA PHE A 95 7.76 17.83 3.85
C PHE A 95 7.35 18.85 2.76
N GLY A 96 6.06 18.94 2.45
CA GLY A 96 5.53 19.88 1.48
C GLY A 96 5.54 19.40 0.03
N ASP A 97 6.26 18.29 -0.28
CA ASP A 97 6.38 17.77 -1.65
C ASP A 97 5.77 16.38 -1.80
N TYR A 98 6.52 15.32 -1.44
CA TYR A 98 6.15 13.93 -1.69
C TYR A 98 6.61 13.02 -0.55
N TRP A 99 5.91 11.91 -0.38
CA TRP A 99 6.36 10.78 0.42
C TRP A 99 7.53 10.08 -0.28
N ASP A 100 8.58 9.70 0.45
CA ASP A 100 9.71 8.99 -0.15
C ASP A 100 9.33 7.58 -0.58
N LEU A 101 8.54 6.88 0.25
CA LEU A 101 8.11 5.51 -0.01
C LEU A 101 6.61 5.35 0.26
N GLY A 102 5.88 4.92 -0.76
CA GLY A 102 4.55 4.33 -0.64
C GLY A 102 4.64 2.82 -0.50
N TRP A 103 3.83 2.26 0.38
CA TRP A 103 3.73 0.82 0.62
C TRP A 103 2.30 0.37 0.46
N SER A 104 2.08 -0.82 -0.10
CA SER A 104 0.77 -1.43 -0.15
C SER A 104 0.92 -2.94 -0.31
N CYS A 105 0.55 -3.68 0.70
CA CYS A 105 0.68 -5.13 0.72
C CYS A 105 -0.70 -5.75 0.90
N GLU A 106 -1.10 -6.62 -0.05
CA GLU A 106 -2.40 -7.30 -0.04
C GLU A 106 -3.58 -6.31 0.06
N PHE A 107 -3.60 -5.34 -0.85
CA PHE A 107 -4.62 -4.30 -0.90
C PHE A 107 -5.25 -4.14 -2.29
N LEU A 108 -4.45 -4.18 -3.37
CA LEU A 108 -4.91 -3.84 -4.72
C LEU A 108 -6.08 -4.73 -5.19
N GLU A 109 -6.07 -5.99 -4.82
CA GLU A 109 -7.07 -6.99 -5.14
C GLU A 109 -8.40 -6.79 -4.42
N HIS A 110 -8.40 -6.04 -3.31
CA HIS A 110 -9.60 -5.77 -2.52
C HIS A 110 -10.41 -4.58 -3.03
N VAL A 111 -9.82 -3.75 -3.90
CA VAL A 111 -10.48 -2.55 -4.43
C VAL A 111 -10.90 -2.77 -5.87
N SER A 112 -12.21 -2.68 -6.14
CA SER A 112 -12.76 -2.82 -7.49
C SER A 112 -12.13 -1.80 -8.45
N GLU A 113 -11.86 -2.21 -9.69
CA GLU A 113 -11.20 -1.42 -10.74
C GLU A 113 -11.83 -0.03 -10.93
N GLN A 114 -13.15 0.08 -10.80
CA GLN A 114 -13.86 1.37 -10.93
C GLN A 114 -13.43 2.43 -9.90
N TYR A 115 -12.79 2.03 -8.80
CA TYR A 115 -12.29 2.93 -7.74
C TYR A 115 -10.76 3.06 -7.76
N MET A 116 -10.10 2.47 -8.74
CA MET A 116 -8.63 2.44 -8.84
C MET A 116 -8.03 3.86 -8.81
N ASP A 117 -8.62 4.81 -9.50
CA ASP A 117 -8.10 6.19 -9.56
C ASP A 117 -8.04 6.86 -8.19
N ASN A 118 -8.89 6.45 -7.24
CA ASN A 118 -8.93 7.01 -5.91
C ASN A 118 -7.66 6.68 -5.10
N TYR A 119 -7.20 5.42 -5.12
CA TYR A 119 -5.96 5.06 -4.43
C TYR A 119 -4.70 5.40 -5.25
N MET A 120 -4.80 5.41 -6.58
CA MET A 120 -3.70 5.87 -7.43
C MET A 120 -3.37 7.34 -7.19
N ASP A 121 -4.36 8.20 -6.89
CA ASP A 121 -4.11 9.58 -6.45
C ASP A 121 -3.21 9.64 -5.21
N THR A 122 -3.40 8.70 -4.28
CA THR A 122 -2.54 8.59 -3.10
C THR A 122 -1.11 8.15 -3.46
N PHE A 123 -0.96 7.16 -4.35
CA PHE A 123 0.37 6.72 -4.81
C PHE A 123 1.10 7.81 -5.60
N LEU A 124 0.40 8.65 -6.36
CA LEU A 124 1.01 9.77 -7.08
C LEU A 124 1.70 10.79 -6.14
N LYS A 125 1.41 10.75 -4.84
CA LYS A 125 2.09 11.55 -3.81
C LYS A 125 3.37 10.90 -3.29
N CYS A 126 3.80 9.77 -3.88
CA CYS A 126 5.00 9.04 -3.48
C CYS A 126 6.07 9.07 -4.58
N LYS A 127 7.35 9.16 -4.19
CA LYS A 127 8.51 9.07 -5.10
C LYS A 127 8.70 7.64 -5.61
N ARG A 128 8.64 6.68 -4.69
CA ARG A 128 8.67 5.23 -4.97
C ARG A 128 7.49 4.56 -4.31
N ILE A 129 7.05 3.47 -4.89
CA ILE A 129 6.03 2.62 -4.29
C ILE A 129 6.47 1.15 -4.39
N VAL A 130 6.09 0.37 -3.39
CA VAL A 130 6.10 -1.09 -3.46
C VAL A 130 4.69 -1.60 -3.23
N VAL A 131 4.25 -2.49 -4.10
CA VAL A 131 2.91 -3.06 -4.05
C VAL A 131 2.97 -4.57 -4.21
N THR A 132 2.02 -5.28 -3.62
CA THR A 132 1.71 -6.67 -3.95
C THR A 132 0.34 -6.78 -4.57
N HIS A 133 0.02 -7.93 -5.14
CA HIS A 133 -1.28 -8.20 -5.74
C HIS A 133 -1.59 -9.69 -5.71
N ALA A 134 -2.88 -10.04 -5.69
CA ALA A 134 -3.34 -11.40 -5.91
C ALA A 134 -3.35 -11.75 -7.41
N PHE A 135 -2.94 -12.98 -7.72
CA PHE A 135 -3.01 -13.52 -9.08
C PHE A 135 -4.44 -14.00 -9.42
N PRO A 136 -4.81 -14.01 -10.71
CA PRO A 136 -6.11 -14.51 -11.15
C PRO A 136 -6.40 -15.92 -10.62
N GLY A 137 -7.52 -16.07 -9.91
CA GLY A 137 -7.98 -17.33 -9.32
C GLY A 137 -7.33 -17.66 -7.96
N GLN A 138 -6.57 -16.75 -7.36
CA GLN A 138 -5.98 -16.97 -6.03
C GLN A 138 -7.06 -17.10 -4.94
N GLY A 139 -8.14 -16.32 -5.05
CA GLY A 139 -9.20 -16.26 -4.05
C GLY A 139 -8.76 -15.62 -2.75
N GLY A 140 -9.72 -15.22 -1.95
CA GLY A 140 -9.49 -14.56 -0.66
C GLY A 140 -10.70 -13.75 -0.22
N HIS A 141 -10.58 -13.06 0.92
CA HIS A 141 -11.62 -12.17 1.41
C HIS A 141 -11.78 -10.99 0.44
N HIS A 142 -12.97 -10.88 -0.15
CA HIS A 142 -13.32 -9.77 -1.06
C HIS A 142 -12.27 -9.48 -2.16
N HIS A 143 -11.70 -10.53 -2.77
CA HIS A 143 -10.86 -10.39 -3.95
C HIS A 143 -11.74 -10.07 -5.16
N VAL A 144 -11.81 -8.82 -5.53
CA VAL A 144 -12.65 -8.29 -6.63
C VAL A 144 -11.84 -7.83 -7.83
N ASN A 145 -10.51 -7.81 -7.71
CA ASN A 145 -9.59 -7.32 -8.73
C ASN A 145 -8.28 -8.14 -8.77
N GLU A 146 -8.41 -9.46 -8.91
CA GLU A 146 -7.27 -10.35 -9.12
C GLU A 146 -6.74 -10.20 -10.53
N GLN A 147 -5.50 -9.78 -10.69
CA GLN A 147 -4.91 -9.46 -11.98
C GLN A 147 -3.48 -9.96 -12.09
N ASP A 148 -3.02 -10.20 -13.31
CA ASP A 148 -1.63 -10.56 -13.56
C ASP A 148 -0.67 -9.36 -13.42
N PRO A 149 0.66 -9.61 -13.28
CA PRO A 149 1.63 -8.52 -13.14
C PRO A 149 1.65 -7.54 -14.31
N ASN A 150 1.34 -8.00 -15.54
CA ASN A 150 1.35 -7.14 -16.72
C ASN A 150 0.19 -6.13 -16.69
N TYR A 151 -0.97 -6.53 -16.16
CA TYR A 151 -2.07 -5.60 -15.93
C TYR A 151 -1.62 -4.45 -15.00
N TRP A 152 -1.03 -4.77 -13.85
CA TRP A 152 -0.56 -3.77 -12.89
C TRP A 152 0.55 -2.90 -13.49
N PHE A 153 1.52 -3.51 -14.19
CA PHE A 153 2.52 -2.75 -14.94
C PHE A 153 1.90 -1.70 -15.86
N GLN A 154 0.85 -2.07 -16.60
CA GLN A 154 0.15 -1.14 -17.49
C GLN A 154 -0.63 -0.07 -16.73
N GLN A 155 -1.32 -0.42 -15.64
CA GLN A 155 -2.12 0.54 -14.86
C GLN A 155 -1.25 1.60 -14.19
N PHE A 156 -0.14 1.19 -13.60
CA PHE A 156 0.84 2.13 -13.04
C PHE A 156 1.55 2.93 -14.14
N GLY A 157 1.91 2.30 -15.24
CA GLY A 157 2.55 2.96 -16.39
C GLY A 157 1.70 4.07 -17.01
N LYS A 158 0.39 3.86 -17.18
CA LYS A 158 -0.55 4.89 -17.66
C LYS A 158 -0.58 6.15 -16.78
N ARG A 159 -0.15 6.04 -15.53
CA ARG A 159 -0.13 7.13 -14.53
C ARG A 159 1.26 7.71 -14.27
N GLY A 160 2.24 7.32 -15.11
CA GLY A 160 3.60 7.86 -15.05
C GLY A 160 4.52 7.17 -14.05
N PHE A 161 4.16 5.96 -13.60
CA PHE A 161 5.07 5.13 -12.84
C PHE A 161 5.87 4.20 -13.76
N LEU A 162 7.16 4.06 -13.49
CA LEU A 162 8.03 3.15 -14.19
C LEU A 162 8.47 2.01 -13.27
N LEU A 163 8.35 0.78 -13.76
CA LEU A 163 8.75 -0.41 -13.00
C LEU A 163 10.27 -0.45 -12.86
N ASP A 164 10.75 -0.50 -11.62
CA ASP A 164 12.15 -0.69 -11.27
C ASP A 164 12.42 -2.19 -11.03
N MET A 165 12.78 -2.89 -12.07
CA MET A 165 13.06 -4.33 -12.01
C MET A 165 14.23 -4.66 -11.10
N VAL A 166 15.27 -3.84 -11.07
CA VAL A 166 16.45 -4.06 -10.23
C VAL A 166 16.08 -3.97 -8.77
N THR A 167 15.41 -2.88 -8.38
CA THR A 167 14.96 -2.71 -6.99
C THR A 167 13.87 -3.72 -6.62
N THR A 168 12.99 -4.11 -7.55
CA THR A 168 12.03 -5.19 -7.34
C THR A 168 12.72 -6.49 -6.92
N ASP A 169 13.74 -6.92 -7.66
CA ASP A 169 14.49 -8.14 -7.34
C ASP A 169 15.27 -8.03 -6.02
N GLU A 170 15.84 -6.87 -5.75
CA GLU A 170 16.56 -6.62 -4.48
C GLU A 170 15.61 -6.69 -3.28
N VAL A 171 14.46 -6.02 -3.36
CA VAL A 171 13.44 -6.00 -2.27
C VAL A 171 12.87 -7.39 -2.05
N ARG A 172 12.59 -8.15 -3.10
CA ARG A 172 12.15 -9.55 -2.99
C ARG A 172 13.18 -10.42 -2.25
N ARG A 173 14.48 -10.21 -2.49
CA ARG A 173 15.55 -10.93 -1.77
C ARG A 173 15.74 -10.43 -0.34
N ALA A 174 15.57 -9.14 -0.10
CA ALA A 174 15.71 -8.53 1.21
C ALA A 174 14.54 -8.82 2.15
N SER A 175 13.38 -9.17 1.59
CA SER A 175 12.15 -9.40 2.37
C SER A 175 12.34 -10.45 3.47
N THR A 176 12.02 -10.04 4.69
CA THR A 176 11.99 -10.89 5.89
C THR A 176 10.56 -11.26 6.33
N MET A 177 9.56 -10.81 5.56
CA MET A 177 8.16 -11.15 5.83
C MET A 177 7.95 -12.65 5.95
N GLY A 178 7.21 -13.08 6.98
CA GLY A 178 6.86 -14.49 7.18
C GLY A 178 6.09 -15.06 5.99
N GLN A 179 5.13 -14.33 5.49
CA GLN A 179 4.40 -14.64 4.27
C GLN A 179 5.24 -14.34 3.02
N ARG A 180 4.83 -14.85 1.86
CA ARG A 180 5.61 -14.73 0.63
C ARG A 180 5.15 -13.58 -0.29
N TYR A 181 4.29 -12.68 0.17
CA TYR A 181 3.66 -11.68 -0.68
C TYR A 181 4.68 -10.83 -1.44
N ILE A 182 5.58 -10.15 -0.74
CA ILE A 182 6.66 -9.36 -1.38
C ILE A 182 7.54 -10.24 -2.27
N ARG A 183 7.91 -11.43 -1.81
CA ARG A 183 8.80 -12.33 -2.58
C ARG A 183 8.18 -12.86 -3.87
N VAL A 184 6.84 -12.96 -3.94
CA VAL A 184 6.13 -13.56 -5.08
C VAL A 184 5.56 -12.51 -6.02
N SER A 185 4.77 -11.56 -5.50
CA SER A 185 4.05 -10.57 -6.30
C SER A 185 4.54 -9.12 -6.11
N GLY A 186 5.51 -8.89 -5.20
CA GLY A 186 6.03 -7.54 -4.95
C GLY A 186 6.57 -6.88 -6.22
N MET A 187 6.15 -5.66 -6.51
CA MET A 187 6.60 -4.83 -7.62
C MET A 187 7.00 -3.46 -7.07
N VAL A 188 8.16 -2.96 -7.49
CA VAL A 188 8.64 -1.62 -7.12
C VAL A 188 8.54 -0.71 -8.32
N PHE A 189 7.91 0.45 -8.13
CA PHE A 189 7.82 1.47 -9.15
C PHE A 189 8.40 2.78 -8.64
N PHE A 190 8.90 3.61 -9.55
CA PHE A 190 9.23 4.99 -9.27
C PHE A 190 8.35 5.94 -10.08
N ASN A 191 8.02 7.08 -9.50
CA ASN A 191 7.15 8.08 -10.08
C ASN A 191 7.94 9.00 -11.01
N SER A 192 7.81 8.82 -12.31
CA SER A 192 8.52 9.61 -13.33
C SER A 192 7.91 11.00 -13.57
N ASN A 193 6.74 11.28 -13.00
CA ASN A 193 6.14 12.63 -13.07
C ASN A 193 6.89 13.65 -12.19
N LEU A 194 7.72 13.16 -11.28
CA LEU A 194 8.43 13.99 -10.32
C LEU A 194 9.83 14.33 -10.83
N ASN A 195 10.19 15.62 -10.81
CA ASN A 195 11.55 16.10 -11.11
C ASN A 195 12.47 15.83 -9.90
N TRP A 196 12.83 14.58 -9.66
CA TRP A 196 13.82 14.21 -8.66
C TRP A 196 14.89 13.31 -9.30
N GLN A 197 16.14 13.48 -8.85
CA GLN A 197 17.24 12.65 -9.37
C GLN A 197 17.12 11.23 -8.78
N VAL A 198 17.19 10.25 -9.65
CA VAL A 198 17.17 8.81 -9.31
C VAL A 198 18.50 8.42 -8.67
#